data_983e8e47051727ecb9a772df02bea659
#
_entry.id   983e8e47051727ecb9a772df02bea659
#
_cell.length_a   1.000
_cell.length_b   1.000
_cell.length_c   1.000
_cell.angle_alpha   90.00
_cell.angle_beta   90.00
_cell.angle_gamma   90.00
#
_symmetry.space_group_name_H-M   'P 1'
#
loop_
_entity.id
_entity.type
_entity.pdbx_description
1 polymer ?
#
loop_
_entity_poly.entity_id
_entity_poly.type
_entity_poly.pdbx_seq_one_letter_code
_entity_poly.pdbx_strand_id
1 'polypeptide(L)'
;MKLKVSFFASILSFFAFAQSAPSYYSGVNFSKTKNDLKADLATLITTTHTQTIAYSEGLASLFKTSDADPENPSNILLIYGSQSSGTHQRSRPYSGSWNREHVYAKSKGTPNLGTSGPGSDGHHLRPADNTLNSTRGSLLFDDGTGATAYKTSRGGWFPGNEWKGDVARILMYMYVRYNTRCLPLNITMNPATYSSDFPDILLKWNVEDPVSDFERQRNNVVYGVQHNRNPFIDNPYLATVIWGGPAAQNTWPDTFNGGTTADSEAPTTPVNLLVSGKTSSSISLSWTASTDNVGVSGYDIYVDDV
;
A
#
# COMPACT_ATOMS: atom_id res chain seq x y z
N MET A 1 19.88 5.15 -40.31
CA MET A 1 19.19 3.98 -39.80
C MET A 1 17.76 4.42 -39.49
N LYS A 2 16.76 3.91 -40.21
CA LYS A 2 15.36 4.22 -39.94
C LYS A 2 14.89 3.24 -38.84
N LEU A 3 14.67 3.72 -37.62
CA LEU A 3 14.08 2.95 -36.56
C LEU A 3 12.61 2.65 -36.96
N LYS A 4 12.30 1.39 -37.27
CA LYS A 4 10.91 0.95 -37.40
C LYS A 4 10.44 0.54 -36.03
N VAL A 5 9.61 1.36 -35.43
CA VAL A 5 8.86 1.00 -34.25
C VAL A 5 7.55 0.35 -34.72
N SER A 6 7.46 -0.97 -34.63
CA SER A 6 6.22 -1.69 -34.94
C SER A 6 5.45 -1.88 -33.66
N PHE A 7 4.25 -1.31 -33.60
CA PHE A 7 3.32 -1.56 -32.52
C PHE A 7 2.61 -2.88 -32.82
N PHE A 8 3.01 -3.97 -32.16
CA PHE A 8 2.11 -5.09 -31.95
C PHE A 8 1.32 -4.76 -30.69
N ALA A 9 0.09 -4.28 -30.86
CA ALA A 9 -0.89 -4.35 -29.79
C ALA A 9 -1.16 -5.85 -29.55
N SER A 10 -0.35 -6.49 -28.74
CA SER A 10 -0.69 -7.78 -28.15
C SER A 10 -1.90 -7.48 -27.29
N ILE A 11 -3.08 -7.81 -27.79
CA ILE A 11 -4.29 -7.90 -26.98
C ILE A 11 -4.05 -9.09 -26.06
N LEU A 12 -3.28 -8.91 -24.98
CA LEU A 12 -3.51 -9.68 -23.79
C LEU A 12 -4.84 -9.13 -23.27
N SER A 13 -5.91 -9.75 -23.72
CA SER A 13 -7.17 -9.70 -23.02
C SER A 13 -6.87 -10.27 -21.64
N PHE A 14 -6.48 -9.42 -20.70
CA PHE A 14 -6.73 -9.74 -19.32
C PHE A 14 -8.24 -9.85 -19.25
N PHE A 15 -8.73 -11.08 -19.36
CA PHE A 15 -10.02 -11.40 -18.78
C PHE A 15 -9.86 -11.00 -17.33
N ALA A 16 -10.28 -9.80 -16.99
CA ALA A 16 -10.60 -9.44 -15.63
C ALA A 16 -11.74 -10.40 -15.27
N PHE A 17 -11.35 -11.60 -14.80
CA PHE A 17 -12.32 -12.47 -14.16
C PHE A 17 -12.90 -11.58 -13.07
N ALA A 18 -14.19 -11.35 -13.17
CA ALA A 18 -14.97 -10.74 -12.14
C ALA A 18 -14.49 -11.31 -10.81
N GLN A 19 -13.83 -10.47 -9.99
CA GLN A 19 -13.15 -10.94 -8.80
C GLN A 19 -14.00 -10.62 -7.59
N SER A 20 -14.63 -11.65 -7.06
CA SER A 20 -15.35 -11.58 -5.79
C SER A 20 -14.36 -11.59 -4.62
N ALA A 21 -14.81 -11.09 -3.46
CA ALA A 21 -14.02 -11.17 -2.24
C ALA A 21 -13.60 -12.62 -1.93
N PRO A 22 -12.33 -12.87 -1.56
CA PRO A 22 -11.84 -14.20 -1.19
C PRO A 22 -12.62 -14.84 -0.03
N SER A 23 -12.57 -16.17 0.07
CA SER A 23 -13.29 -16.94 1.11
C SER A 23 -12.97 -16.52 2.55
N TYR A 24 -11.78 -15.96 2.79
CA TYR A 24 -11.43 -15.36 4.09
C TYR A 24 -12.47 -14.33 4.56
N TYR A 25 -13.11 -13.61 3.62
CA TYR A 25 -14.10 -12.57 3.88
C TYR A 25 -15.55 -13.06 3.84
N SER A 26 -15.79 -14.37 3.79
CA SER A 26 -17.15 -14.94 3.63
C SER A 26 -18.14 -14.54 4.75
N GLY A 27 -17.62 -14.14 5.93
CA GLY A 27 -18.44 -13.64 7.05
C GLY A 27 -18.73 -12.15 7.04
N VAL A 28 -18.22 -11.40 6.04
CA VAL A 28 -18.40 -9.94 5.91
C VAL A 28 -19.58 -9.63 5.01
N ASN A 29 -20.50 -8.79 5.48
CA ASN A 29 -21.59 -8.31 4.63
C ASN A 29 -21.19 -7.01 3.90
N PHE A 30 -20.78 -7.15 2.65
CA PHE A 30 -20.33 -6.03 1.81
C PHE A 30 -21.47 -5.14 1.27
N SER A 31 -22.74 -5.49 1.52
CA SER A 31 -23.85 -4.56 1.25
C SER A 31 -23.99 -3.45 2.30
N LYS A 32 -23.32 -3.62 3.46
CA LYS A 32 -23.18 -2.59 4.47
C LYS A 32 -22.21 -1.50 4.04
N THR A 33 -22.32 -0.34 4.64
CA THR A 33 -21.46 0.81 4.37
C THR A 33 -20.90 1.42 5.65
N LYS A 34 -19.88 2.25 5.53
CA LYS A 34 -19.33 3.05 6.63
C LYS A 34 -19.05 2.20 7.91
N ASN A 35 -19.54 2.66 9.04
CA ASN A 35 -19.26 2.05 10.33
C ASN A 35 -19.73 0.60 10.46
N ASP A 36 -20.79 0.21 9.78
CA ASP A 36 -21.30 -1.16 9.84
C ASP A 36 -20.37 -2.14 9.11
N LEU A 37 -19.87 -1.76 7.93
CA LEU A 37 -18.86 -2.54 7.24
C LEU A 37 -17.53 -2.55 8.03
N LYS A 38 -17.12 -1.39 8.57
CA LYS A 38 -15.95 -1.29 9.45
C LYS A 38 -16.04 -2.26 10.63
N ALA A 39 -17.21 -2.38 11.26
CA ALA A 39 -17.44 -3.29 12.38
C ALA A 39 -17.35 -4.77 11.97
N ASP A 40 -17.89 -5.16 10.82
CA ASP A 40 -17.76 -6.52 10.31
C ASP A 40 -16.29 -6.87 10.03
N LEU A 41 -15.55 -5.98 9.37
CA LEU A 41 -14.10 -6.16 9.15
C LEU A 41 -13.32 -6.22 10.46
N ALA A 42 -13.62 -5.35 11.43
CA ALA A 42 -12.99 -5.37 12.75
C ALA A 42 -13.23 -6.70 13.47
N THR A 43 -14.44 -7.23 13.39
CA THR A 43 -14.79 -8.55 13.95
C THR A 43 -13.97 -9.64 13.28
N LEU A 44 -13.95 -9.68 11.95
CA LEU A 44 -13.19 -10.68 11.19
C LEU A 44 -11.71 -10.68 11.57
N ILE A 45 -11.03 -9.52 11.39
CA ILE A 45 -9.58 -9.43 11.63
C ILE A 45 -9.19 -9.59 13.09
N THR A 46 -10.14 -9.43 14.02
CA THR A 46 -9.92 -9.68 15.46
C THR A 46 -10.06 -11.15 15.79
N THR A 47 -11.10 -11.80 15.31
CA THR A 47 -11.37 -13.21 15.61
C THR A 47 -10.40 -14.16 14.93
N THR A 48 -9.91 -13.78 13.74
CA THR A 48 -8.92 -14.56 13.00
C THR A 48 -7.48 -14.33 13.47
N HIS A 49 -7.19 -13.26 14.23
CA HIS A 49 -5.86 -13.02 14.82
C HIS A 49 -5.62 -13.96 16.01
N THR A 50 -5.37 -15.22 15.74
CA THR A 50 -5.26 -16.29 16.74
C THR A 50 -3.84 -16.54 17.23
N GLN A 51 -2.83 -16.00 16.55
CA GLN A 51 -1.42 -16.15 16.92
C GLN A 51 -0.77 -14.77 17.12
N THR A 52 -0.02 -14.64 18.20
CA THR A 52 0.75 -13.43 18.51
C THR A 52 2.24 -13.63 18.19
N ILE A 53 2.90 -12.57 17.78
CA ILE A 53 4.33 -12.59 17.43
C ILE A 53 5.12 -11.97 18.58
N ALA A 54 6.17 -12.66 19.03
CA ALA A 54 7.09 -12.09 20.03
C ALA A 54 7.85 -10.90 19.43
N TYR A 55 7.87 -9.79 20.16
CA TYR A 55 8.40 -8.50 19.68
C TYR A 55 9.87 -8.56 19.23
N SER A 56 10.70 -9.35 19.91
CA SER A 56 12.14 -9.46 19.60
C SER A 56 12.41 -10.43 18.45
N GLU A 57 12.50 -11.71 18.76
CA GLU A 57 12.92 -12.76 17.82
C GLU A 57 11.84 -13.13 16.82
N GLY A 58 10.56 -13.11 17.25
CA GLY A 58 9.44 -13.44 16.39
C GLY A 58 9.30 -12.47 15.23
N LEU A 59 9.35 -11.15 15.49
CA LEU A 59 9.32 -10.14 14.44
C LEU A 59 10.57 -10.16 13.56
N ALA A 60 11.76 -10.39 14.15
CA ALA A 60 12.97 -10.51 13.36
C ALA A 60 12.90 -11.70 12.39
N SER A 61 12.35 -12.84 12.84
CA SER A 61 12.13 -14.00 11.99
C SER A 61 11.08 -13.72 10.90
N LEU A 62 9.97 -13.07 11.25
CA LEU A 62 8.94 -12.69 10.29
C LEU A 62 9.53 -11.83 9.16
N PHE A 63 10.29 -10.79 9.49
CA PHE A 63 10.82 -9.83 8.53
C PHE A 63 11.75 -10.44 7.48
N LYS A 64 12.42 -11.55 7.79
CA LYS A 64 13.23 -12.31 6.80
C LYS A 64 12.44 -12.75 5.57
N THR A 65 11.15 -12.98 5.74
CA THR A 65 10.28 -13.46 4.67
C THR A 65 9.27 -12.40 4.24
N SER A 66 8.68 -11.68 5.21
CA SER A 66 7.65 -10.69 4.91
C SER A 66 8.21 -9.43 4.28
N ASP A 67 9.42 -9.06 4.61
CA ASP A 67 10.08 -7.82 4.15
C ASP A 67 11.36 -8.12 3.33
N ALA A 68 11.54 -9.35 2.84
CA ALA A 68 12.63 -9.69 1.93
C ALA A 68 12.54 -8.85 0.65
N ASP A 69 13.69 -8.38 0.17
CA ASP A 69 13.79 -7.65 -1.08
C ASP A 69 13.58 -8.62 -2.26
N PRO A 70 12.56 -8.44 -3.10
CA PRO A 70 12.32 -9.32 -4.25
C PRO A 70 13.49 -9.36 -5.26
N GLU A 71 14.24 -8.26 -5.36
CA GLU A 71 15.38 -8.16 -6.28
C GLU A 71 16.66 -8.76 -5.69
N ASN A 72 16.76 -8.82 -4.36
CA ASN A 72 17.90 -9.41 -3.65
C ASN A 72 17.46 -10.05 -2.33
N PRO A 73 17.11 -11.34 -2.30
CA PRO A 73 16.59 -12.03 -1.11
C PRO A 73 17.53 -12.06 0.12
N SER A 74 18.79 -11.68 -0.05
CA SER A 74 19.71 -11.49 1.07
C SER A 74 19.51 -10.15 1.80
N ASN A 75 18.75 -9.25 1.20
CA ASN A 75 18.40 -7.94 1.71
C ASN A 75 17.01 -7.94 2.34
N ILE A 76 16.77 -6.91 3.15
CA ILE A 76 15.48 -6.57 3.73
C ILE A 76 15.06 -5.18 3.25
N LEU A 77 13.83 -5.03 2.79
CA LEU A 77 13.24 -3.73 2.45
C LEU A 77 13.00 -2.92 3.73
N LEU A 78 13.39 -1.66 3.71
CA LEU A 78 13.24 -0.76 4.84
C LEU A 78 12.13 0.24 4.55
N ILE A 79 11.11 0.27 5.42
CA ILE A 79 10.12 1.35 5.31
C ILE A 79 10.83 2.70 5.44
N TYR A 80 10.48 3.66 4.60
CA TYR A 80 11.14 4.97 4.43
C TYR A 80 12.47 4.91 3.68
N GLY A 81 12.98 3.73 3.31
CA GLY A 81 14.30 3.55 2.71
C GLY A 81 15.45 3.79 3.69
N SER A 82 16.62 4.10 3.16
CA SER A 82 17.84 4.42 3.92
C SER A 82 18.59 5.56 3.24
N GLN A 83 19.22 6.40 4.02
CA GLN A 83 20.07 7.52 3.56
C GLN A 83 21.50 7.41 4.06
N SER A 84 21.92 6.27 4.65
CA SER A 84 23.21 6.12 5.32
C SER A 84 24.44 6.26 4.40
N SER A 85 24.26 6.15 3.09
CA SER A 85 25.33 6.32 2.06
C SER A 85 25.25 7.65 1.29
N GLY A 86 24.39 8.58 1.70
CA GLY A 86 24.12 9.81 0.96
C GLY A 86 23.22 9.62 -0.28
N THR A 87 22.89 8.36 -0.61
CA THR A 87 21.93 8.01 -1.66
C THR A 87 20.75 7.27 -1.05
N HIS A 88 19.57 7.49 -1.61
CA HIS A 88 18.39 6.76 -1.21
C HIS A 88 18.53 5.28 -1.61
N GLN A 89 18.33 4.37 -0.65
CA GLN A 89 18.32 2.93 -0.87
C GLN A 89 17.06 2.36 -0.24
N ARG A 90 16.32 1.50 -0.95
CA ARG A 90 15.11 0.88 -0.41
C ARG A 90 15.38 -0.34 0.46
N SER A 91 16.55 -0.97 0.32
CA SER A 91 16.92 -2.19 1.06
C SER A 91 18.36 -2.18 1.55
N ARG A 92 18.68 -3.10 2.45
CA ARG A 92 20.04 -3.41 2.88
C ARG A 92 20.15 -4.86 3.32
N PRO A 93 21.40 -5.41 3.46
CA PRO A 93 21.59 -6.78 3.96
C PRO A 93 20.82 -7.00 5.27
N TYR A 94 20.15 -8.16 5.38
CA TYR A 94 19.43 -8.52 6.61
C TYR A 94 20.31 -8.51 7.86
N SER A 95 21.60 -8.88 7.73
CA SER A 95 22.61 -8.78 8.80
C SER A 95 23.07 -7.36 9.12
N GLY A 96 22.57 -6.36 8.36
CA GLY A 96 22.94 -4.96 8.54
C GLY A 96 22.23 -4.31 9.72
N SER A 97 22.47 -2.99 9.85
CA SER A 97 21.89 -2.19 10.93
C SER A 97 20.49 -1.70 10.54
N TRP A 98 19.48 -2.23 11.19
CA TRP A 98 18.07 -1.80 11.10
C TRP A 98 17.37 -2.05 12.45
N ASN A 99 16.23 -1.41 12.65
CA ASN A 99 15.40 -1.64 13.82
C ASN A 99 13.91 -1.79 13.44
N ARG A 100 13.07 -1.99 14.45
CA ARG A 100 11.61 -2.15 14.28
C ARG A 100 10.93 -0.79 14.36
N GLU A 101 10.32 -0.37 13.27
CA GLU A 101 9.48 0.80 13.23
C GLU A 101 8.05 0.45 13.66
N HIS A 102 7.52 1.21 14.60
CA HIS A 102 6.10 1.27 14.90
C HIS A 102 5.47 2.33 13.98
N VAL A 103 4.93 1.94 12.83
CA VAL A 103 4.34 2.88 11.86
C VAL A 103 3.27 3.74 12.54
N TYR A 104 2.39 3.15 13.32
CA TYR A 104 1.63 3.89 14.33
C TYR A 104 2.52 4.10 15.56
N ALA A 105 3.09 5.29 15.74
CA ALA A 105 4.02 5.55 16.85
C ALA A 105 3.44 5.09 18.19
N LYS A 106 4.12 4.17 18.87
CA LYS A 106 3.58 3.51 20.07
C LYS A 106 3.17 4.48 21.18
N SER A 107 3.84 5.63 21.30
CA SER A 107 3.52 6.69 22.26
C SER A 107 2.23 7.45 21.95
N LYS A 108 1.71 7.33 20.73
CA LYS A 108 0.46 7.96 20.29
C LYS A 108 -0.77 7.09 20.54
N GLY A 109 -0.57 5.83 20.86
CA GLY A 109 -1.65 4.94 21.30
C GLY A 109 -2.16 5.30 22.70
N THR A 110 -3.44 5.04 22.95
CA THR A 110 -4.07 5.31 24.25
C THR A 110 -4.76 4.03 24.76
N PRO A 111 -4.13 3.33 25.70
CA PRO A 111 -2.80 3.51 26.27
C PRO A 111 -1.67 3.25 25.25
N ASN A 112 -0.41 3.62 25.61
CA ASN A 112 0.77 3.33 24.80
C ASN A 112 0.77 1.88 24.31
N LEU A 113 1.15 1.66 23.01
CA LEU A 113 1.03 0.33 22.40
C LEU A 113 1.97 -0.71 23.02
N GLY A 114 3.08 -0.28 23.61
CA GLY A 114 4.08 -1.18 24.19
C GLY A 114 4.77 -2.06 23.15
N THR A 115 5.07 -3.30 23.56
CA THR A 115 5.74 -4.34 22.75
C THR A 115 4.97 -5.66 22.74
N SER A 116 3.66 -5.61 22.97
CA SER A 116 2.73 -6.75 22.90
C SER A 116 1.40 -6.28 22.31
N GLY A 117 0.57 -7.21 21.86
CA GLY A 117 -0.70 -6.86 21.20
C GLY A 117 -0.45 -5.91 20.02
N PRO A 118 -1.05 -4.70 19.98
CA PRO A 118 -0.85 -3.77 18.88
C PRO A 118 0.60 -3.36 18.67
N GLY A 119 1.42 -3.35 19.72
CA GLY A 119 2.84 -3.02 19.64
C GLY A 119 3.74 -4.16 19.14
N SER A 120 3.17 -5.32 18.83
CA SER A 120 3.86 -6.49 18.27
C SER A 120 3.11 -7.11 17.08
N ASP A 121 2.17 -6.38 16.49
CA ASP A 121 1.40 -6.85 15.35
C ASP A 121 2.24 -6.83 14.07
N GLY A 122 2.33 -7.95 13.36
CA GLY A 122 3.12 -8.09 12.13
C GLY A 122 2.64 -7.21 10.98
N HIS A 123 1.34 -6.86 10.91
CA HIS A 123 0.84 -5.90 9.93
C HIS A 123 1.27 -4.47 10.21
N HIS A 124 1.62 -4.17 11.46
CA HIS A 124 1.99 -2.83 11.91
C HIS A 124 3.49 -2.59 11.87
N LEU A 125 4.28 -3.56 12.37
CA LEU A 125 5.73 -3.41 12.52
C LEU A 125 6.43 -3.61 11.18
N ARG A 126 7.42 -2.75 10.90
CA ARG A 126 8.26 -2.78 9.71
C ARG A 126 9.74 -2.65 10.06
N PRO A 127 10.64 -3.28 9.32
CA PRO A 127 12.05 -2.93 9.43
C PRO A 127 12.29 -1.51 8.89
N ALA A 128 13.15 -0.76 9.56
CA ALA A 128 13.50 0.61 9.20
C ALA A 128 14.98 0.91 9.44
N ASP A 129 15.50 1.87 8.69
CA ASP A 129 16.82 2.45 8.95
C ASP A 129 16.85 3.10 10.35
N ASN A 130 17.89 2.83 11.12
CA ASN A 130 18.01 3.32 12.50
C ASN A 130 17.96 4.84 12.60
N THR A 131 18.61 5.53 11.66
CA THR A 131 18.67 7.00 11.63
C THR A 131 17.34 7.60 11.26
N LEU A 132 16.70 7.08 10.19
CA LEU A 132 15.40 7.56 9.76
C LEU A 132 14.32 7.28 10.81
N ASN A 133 14.33 6.09 11.42
CA ASN A 133 13.40 5.77 12.49
C ASN A 133 13.59 6.67 13.72
N SER A 134 14.83 6.96 14.10
CA SER A 134 15.13 7.90 15.19
C SER A 134 14.69 9.33 14.86
N THR A 135 14.89 9.78 13.62
CA THR A 135 14.48 11.10 13.14
C THR A 135 12.96 11.21 13.10
N ARG A 136 12.27 10.16 12.62
CA ARG A 136 10.82 10.07 12.61
C ARG A 136 10.27 10.10 14.04
N GLY A 137 10.82 9.33 14.95
CA GLY A 137 10.40 9.29 16.36
C GLY A 137 8.88 9.10 16.51
N SER A 138 8.20 10.13 17.01
CA SER A 138 6.73 10.18 17.12
C SER A 138 6.12 11.33 16.33
N LEU A 139 6.80 11.83 15.30
CA LEU A 139 6.27 12.86 14.42
C LEU A 139 4.98 12.36 13.76
N LEU A 140 4.03 13.27 13.61
CA LEU A 140 2.77 12.99 12.91
C LEU A 140 3.02 12.92 11.41
N PHE A 141 2.32 12.04 10.73
CA PHE A 141 2.40 12.00 9.27
C PHE A 141 1.84 13.29 8.65
N ASP A 142 2.53 13.78 7.63
CA ASP A 142 2.24 15.02 6.94
C ASP A 142 2.46 14.87 5.44
N ASP A 143 1.77 15.66 4.63
CA ASP A 143 1.86 15.61 3.18
C ASP A 143 3.23 16.09 2.70
N GLY A 144 3.63 15.54 1.54
CA GLY A 144 4.91 15.84 0.92
C GLY A 144 5.04 15.20 -0.45
N THR A 145 6.21 15.35 -1.06
CA THR A 145 6.52 14.79 -2.38
C THR A 145 7.98 14.35 -2.47
N GLY A 146 8.26 13.42 -3.37
CA GLY A 146 9.62 12.94 -3.63
C GLY A 146 9.86 11.52 -3.12
N ALA A 147 10.96 10.93 -3.58
CA ALA A 147 11.28 9.52 -3.30
C ALA A 147 11.70 9.27 -1.85
N THR A 148 12.33 10.26 -1.22
CA THR A 148 12.94 10.12 0.11
C THR A 148 11.99 10.55 1.22
N ALA A 149 12.07 9.87 2.37
CA ALA A 149 11.38 10.28 3.58
C ALA A 149 12.09 11.46 4.25
N TYR A 150 11.33 12.37 4.84
CA TYR A 150 11.89 13.55 5.52
C TYR A 150 10.91 14.19 6.50
N LYS A 151 11.47 15.02 7.41
CA LYS A 151 10.70 15.91 8.28
C LYS A 151 10.23 17.12 7.47
N THR A 152 8.91 17.33 7.38
CA THR A 152 8.32 18.43 6.63
C THR A 152 8.60 19.81 7.29
N SER A 153 8.42 20.88 6.53
CA SER A 153 8.52 22.24 7.06
C SER A 153 7.50 22.56 8.17
N ARG A 154 6.38 21.83 8.20
CA ARG A 154 5.37 21.89 9.25
C ARG A 154 5.74 21.11 10.50
N GLY A 155 6.85 20.38 10.48
CA GLY A 155 7.32 19.55 11.59
C GLY A 155 6.73 18.15 11.63
N GLY A 156 6.00 17.72 10.61
CA GLY A 156 5.51 16.36 10.43
C GLY A 156 6.52 15.44 9.74
N TRP A 157 6.08 14.25 9.36
CA TRP A 157 6.87 13.24 8.68
C TRP A 157 6.23 12.83 7.36
N PHE A 158 6.94 13.03 6.25
CA PHE A 158 6.58 12.46 4.95
C PHE A 158 7.35 11.16 4.72
N PRO A 159 6.68 10.02 4.43
CA PRO A 159 7.33 8.71 4.35
C PRO A 159 8.08 8.43 3.03
N GLY A 160 7.97 9.30 2.03
CA GLY A 160 8.38 9.04 0.64
C GLY A 160 7.25 8.52 -0.22
N ASN A 161 7.31 8.81 -1.53
CA ASN A 161 6.25 8.42 -2.47
C ASN A 161 6.04 6.91 -2.55
N GLU A 162 7.10 6.12 -2.40
CA GLU A 162 7.06 4.65 -2.44
C GLU A 162 6.34 4.02 -1.23
N TRP A 163 6.28 4.73 -0.09
CA TRP A 163 5.81 4.16 1.16
C TRP A 163 4.54 4.79 1.72
N LYS A 164 4.04 5.84 1.10
CA LYS A 164 2.88 6.57 1.62
C LYS A 164 1.61 5.74 1.62
N GLY A 165 1.39 4.93 0.58
CA GLY A 165 0.26 4.00 0.50
C GLY A 165 0.37 2.87 1.51
N ASP A 166 1.58 2.26 1.65
CA ASP A 166 1.86 1.27 2.69
C ASP A 166 1.49 1.80 4.08
N VAL A 167 1.98 3.01 4.40
CA VAL A 167 1.67 3.68 5.67
C VAL A 167 0.17 3.87 5.85
N ALA A 168 -0.52 4.37 4.83
CA ALA A 168 -1.97 4.58 4.90
C ALA A 168 -2.72 3.27 5.20
N ARG A 169 -2.44 2.21 4.47
CA ARG A 169 -3.08 0.89 4.64
C ARG A 169 -2.73 0.23 5.98
N ILE A 170 -1.53 0.43 6.50
CA ILE A 170 -1.15 0.01 7.85
C ILE A 170 -1.98 0.76 8.91
N LEU A 171 -2.12 2.08 8.77
CA LEU A 171 -2.90 2.89 9.73
C LEU A 171 -4.39 2.60 9.67
N MET A 172 -4.95 2.32 8.48
CA MET A 172 -6.31 1.83 8.29
C MET A 172 -6.54 0.52 9.06
N TYR A 173 -5.64 -0.45 8.88
CA TYR A 173 -5.69 -1.72 9.60
C TYR A 173 -5.61 -1.50 11.11
N MET A 174 -4.66 -0.70 11.59
CA MET A 174 -4.50 -0.46 13.03
C MET A 174 -5.74 0.17 13.65
N TYR A 175 -6.38 1.10 12.95
CA TYR A 175 -7.62 1.70 13.42
C TYR A 175 -8.78 0.70 13.43
N VAL A 176 -8.97 -0.08 12.38
CA VAL A 176 -10.06 -1.07 12.33
C VAL A 176 -9.82 -2.19 13.35
N ARG A 177 -8.57 -2.65 13.51
CA ARG A 177 -8.23 -3.74 14.43
C ARG A 177 -8.26 -3.33 15.90
N TYR A 178 -7.80 -2.12 16.23
CA TYR A 178 -7.56 -1.68 17.61
C TYR A 178 -8.41 -0.48 18.04
N ASN A 179 -9.25 0.01 17.16
CA ASN A 179 -10.26 1.05 17.38
C ASN A 179 -9.68 2.28 18.13
N THR A 180 -10.29 2.65 19.24
CA THR A 180 -9.94 3.84 20.04
C THR A 180 -8.49 3.84 20.53
N ARG A 181 -7.84 2.69 20.59
CA ARG A 181 -6.44 2.59 20.95
C ARG A 181 -5.49 3.14 19.87
N CYS A 182 -5.91 3.12 18.60
CA CYS A 182 -5.13 3.54 17.45
C CYS A 182 -5.88 4.54 16.59
N LEU A 183 -6.34 5.65 17.16
CA LEU A 183 -7.07 6.69 16.45
C LEU A 183 -6.16 7.35 15.39
N PRO A 184 -6.54 7.36 14.10
CA PRO A 184 -5.69 7.92 13.04
C PRO A 184 -5.52 9.43 13.14
N LEU A 185 -6.44 10.14 13.78
CA LEU A 185 -6.31 11.58 14.07
C LEU A 185 -5.16 11.90 15.04
N ASN A 186 -4.68 10.92 15.82
CA ASN A 186 -3.55 11.11 16.72
C ASN A 186 -2.19 10.95 16.01
N ILE A 187 -2.18 10.55 14.75
CA ILE A 187 -0.95 10.17 14.02
C ILE A 187 -0.72 10.99 12.76
N THR A 188 -1.61 11.92 12.40
CA THR A 188 -1.49 12.78 11.22
C THR A 188 -1.68 14.24 11.57
N MET A 189 -1.12 15.14 10.72
CA MET A 189 -1.27 16.61 10.84
C MET A 189 -2.40 17.17 9.97
N ASN A 190 -3.10 16.33 9.22
CA ASN A 190 -4.02 16.74 8.17
C ASN A 190 -5.48 16.59 8.61
N PRO A 191 -6.40 17.38 8.01
CA PRO A 191 -7.80 17.39 8.38
C PRO A 191 -8.48 16.06 8.00
N ALA A 192 -9.70 15.91 8.51
CA ALA A 192 -10.61 14.82 8.23
C ALA A 192 -11.94 15.45 7.73
N THR A 193 -12.08 15.59 6.40
CA THR A 193 -13.23 16.27 5.78
C THR A 193 -14.22 15.30 5.15
N TYR A 194 -13.75 14.15 4.64
CA TYR A 194 -14.62 13.11 4.09
C TYR A 194 -15.30 12.28 5.17
N SER A 195 -14.60 12.07 6.29
CA SER A 195 -15.11 11.36 7.46
C SER A 195 -14.56 12.03 8.72
N SER A 196 -15.39 12.22 9.74
CA SER A 196 -14.95 12.86 10.99
C SER A 196 -13.94 12.06 11.81
N ASP A 197 -13.75 10.78 11.50
CA ASP A 197 -12.91 9.84 12.25
C ASP A 197 -11.65 9.40 11.48
N PHE A 198 -11.47 9.85 10.21
CA PHE A 198 -10.36 9.39 9.39
C PHE A 198 -9.72 10.51 8.56
N PRO A 199 -8.38 10.75 8.67
CA PRO A 199 -7.69 11.83 7.96
C PRO A 199 -7.68 11.67 6.45
N ASP A 200 -7.95 12.75 5.73
CA ASP A 200 -8.04 12.79 4.27
C ASP A 200 -6.72 12.39 3.58
N ILE A 201 -5.59 12.73 4.18
CA ILE A 201 -4.27 12.40 3.63
C ILE A 201 -4.07 10.89 3.46
N LEU A 202 -4.58 10.08 4.38
CA LEU A 202 -4.43 8.62 4.29
C LEU A 202 -5.30 8.04 3.16
N LEU A 203 -6.47 8.62 2.92
CA LEU A 203 -7.32 8.27 1.77
C LEU A 203 -6.66 8.67 0.44
N LYS A 204 -6.06 9.85 0.39
CA LYS A 204 -5.27 10.34 -0.74
C LYS A 204 -4.09 9.41 -1.03
N TRP A 205 -3.29 9.07 -0.03
CA TRP A 205 -2.12 8.20 -0.18
C TRP A 205 -2.47 6.78 -0.62
N ASN A 206 -3.60 6.25 -0.17
CA ASN A 206 -4.10 4.94 -0.59
C ASN A 206 -4.40 4.88 -2.11
N VAL A 207 -4.72 6.02 -2.73
CA VAL A 207 -4.95 6.13 -4.18
C VAL A 207 -3.67 6.43 -4.93
N GLU A 208 -2.86 7.36 -4.42
CA GLU A 208 -1.65 7.84 -5.10
C GLU A 208 -0.50 6.83 -5.11
N ASP A 209 -0.52 5.88 -4.18
CA ASP A 209 0.45 4.80 -4.07
C ASP A 209 -0.30 3.46 -3.97
N PRO A 210 -0.67 2.88 -5.12
CA PRO A 210 -1.44 1.64 -5.19
C PRO A 210 -0.71 0.46 -4.55
N VAL A 211 -1.48 -0.57 -4.16
CA VAL A 211 -0.93 -1.79 -3.54
C VAL A 211 0.07 -2.47 -4.47
N SER A 212 1.29 -2.61 -3.99
CA SER A 212 2.38 -3.29 -4.68
C SER A 212 2.30 -4.83 -4.52
N ASP A 213 3.01 -5.56 -5.37
CA ASP A 213 3.17 -7.02 -5.22
C ASP A 213 3.89 -7.37 -3.91
N PHE A 214 4.81 -6.51 -3.47
CA PHE A 214 5.47 -6.64 -2.19
C PHE A 214 4.47 -6.59 -1.02
N GLU A 215 3.55 -5.64 -0.99
CA GLU A 215 2.52 -5.58 0.06
C GLU A 215 1.60 -6.81 0.05
N ARG A 216 1.20 -7.27 -1.14
CA ARG A 216 0.38 -8.50 -1.29
C ARG A 216 1.11 -9.72 -0.73
N GLN A 217 2.37 -9.90 -1.13
CA GLN A 217 3.20 -10.98 -0.61
C GLN A 217 3.38 -10.87 0.90
N ARG A 218 3.67 -9.68 1.41
CA ARG A 218 3.80 -9.41 2.84
C ARG A 218 2.52 -9.75 3.62
N ASN A 219 1.36 -9.34 3.11
CA ASN A 219 0.06 -9.66 3.70
C ASN A 219 -0.17 -11.18 3.78
N ASN A 220 0.24 -11.94 2.76
CA ASN A 220 0.17 -13.41 2.74
C ASN A 220 1.10 -14.04 3.78
N VAL A 221 2.34 -13.55 3.91
CA VAL A 221 3.30 -14.07 4.90
C VAL A 221 2.81 -13.80 6.33
N VAL A 222 2.34 -12.59 6.61
CA VAL A 222 1.81 -12.24 7.95
C VAL A 222 0.55 -13.08 8.25
N TYR A 223 -0.33 -13.29 7.26
CA TYR A 223 -1.48 -14.17 7.40
C TYR A 223 -1.08 -15.61 7.77
N GLY A 224 -0.03 -16.13 7.16
CA GLY A 224 0.49 -17.48 7.50
C GLY A 224 0.97 -17.62 8.94
N VAL A 225 1.29 -16.51 9.61
CA VAL A 225 1.78 -16.48 11.00
C VAL A 225 0.71 -16.04 12.00
N GLN A 226 0.00 -14.95 11.73
CA GLN A 226 -1.01 -14.36 12.64
C GLN A 226 -2.43 -14.88 12.39
N HIS A 227 -2.69 -15.43 11.22
CA HIS A 227 -3.98 -15.91 10.72
C HIS A 227 -5.01 -14.83 10.41
N ASN A 228 -4.62 -13.56 10.47
CA ASN A 228 -5.44 -12.44 10.01
C ASN A 228 -4.78 -11.70 8.86
N ARG A 229 -5.57 -10.92 8.11
CA ARG A 229 -5.13 -10.16 6.94
C ARG A 229 -5.36 -8.66 7.13
N ASN A 230 -4.58 -7.84 6.42
CA ASN A 230 -4.92 -6.44 6.25
C ASN A 230 -5.89 -6.31 5.06
N PRO A 231 -7.18 -5.99 5.31
CA PRO A 231 -8.19 -5.94 4.25
C PRO A 231 -7.95 -4.79 3.26
N PHE A 232 -7.26 -3.73 3.65
CA PHE A 232 -6.97 -2.59 2.78
C PHE A 232 -5.83 -2.85 1.80
N ILE A 233 -5.03 -3.91 2.01
CA ILE A 233 -4.10 -4.45 1.03
C ILE A 233 -4.85 -5.38 0.07
N ASP A 234 -5.78 -6.20 0.55
CA ASP A 234 -6.56 -7.11 -0.28
C ASP A 234 -7.53 -6.37 -1.19
N ASN A 235 -8.17 -5.31 -0.68
CA ASN A 235 -8.97 -4.39 -1.50
C ASN A 235 -8.93 -2.95 -0.97
N PRO A 236 -8.10 -2.07 -1.57
CA PRO A 236 -8.01 -0.66 -1.19
C PRO A 236 -9.33 0.11 -1.23
N TYR A 237 -10.27 -0.31 -2.08
CA TYR A 237 -11.59 0.31 -2.24
C TYR A 237 -12.43 0.27 -0.95
N LEU A 238 -12.15 -0.67 -0.05
CA LEU A 238 -12.80 -0.72 1.26
C LEU A 238 -12.66 0.60 2.04
N ALA A 239 -11.53 1.29 1.90
CA ALA A 239 -11.34 2.61 2.51
C ALA A 239 -12.32 3.65 1.95
N THR A 240 -12.54 3.65 0.63
CA THR A 240 -13.52 4.52 -0.03
C THR A 240 -14.94 4.24 0.45
N VAL A 241 -15.32 2.96 0.57
CA VAL A 241 -16.66 2.56 1.04
C VAL A 241 -16.89 2.98 2.50
N ILE A 242 -15.86 2.85 3.34
CA ILE A 242 -15.97 3.14 4.78
C ILE A 242 -15.91 4.64 5.07
N TRP A 243 -14.94 5.35 4.51
CA TRP A 243 -14.65 6.74 4.88
C TRP A 243 -14.95 7.76 3.79
N GLY A 244 -15.23 7.31 2.56
CA GLY A 244 -15.41 8.21 1.41
C GLY A 244 -14.07 8.66 0.83
N GLY A 245 -14.05 9.86 0.23
CA GLY A 245 -12.87 10.44 -0.41
C GLY A 245 -12.64 9.93 -1.83
N PRO A 246 -11.41 10.06 -2.37
CA PRO A 246 -11.09 9.63 -3.72
C PRO A 246 -11.22 8.11 -3.85
N ALA A 247 -11.70 7.65 -5.01
CA ALA A 247 -11.93 6.23 -5.27
C ALA A 247 -10.58 5.50 -5.40
N ALA A 248 -10.33 4.55 -4.50
CA ALA A 248 -9.18 3.66 -4.58
C ALA A 248 -9.47 2.46 -5.50
N GLN A 249 -8.42 1.73 -5.89
CA GLN A 249 -8.54 0.55 -6.72
C GLN A 249 -9.48 -0.49 -6.10
N ASN A 250 -10.49 -0.92 -6.86
CA ASN A 250 -11.39 -1.99 -6.46
C ASN A 250 -10.92 -3.32 -7.07
N THR A 251 -10.39 -4.19 -6.21
CA THR A 251 -9.94 -5.54 -6.62
C THR A 251 -11.07 -6.57 -6.59
N TRP A 252 -12.25 -6.21 -6.07
CA TRP A 252 -13.43 -7.08 -5.98
C TRP A 252 -14.67 -6.41 -6.61
N PRO A 253 -14.64 -6.08 -7.91
CA PRO A 253 -15.70 -5.34 -8.55
C PRO A 253 -17.08 -6.02 -8.43
N ASP A 254 -17.15 -7.34 -8.50
CA ASP A 254 -18.41 -8.07 -8.35
C ASP A 254 -19.03 -7.95 -6.96
N THR A 255 -18.18 -7.77 -5.94
CA THR A 255 -18.65 -7.66 -4.57
C THR A 255 -19.37 -6.32 -4.33
N PHE A 256 -18.89 -5.24 -4.98
CA PHE A 256 -19.37 -3.87 -4.72
C PHE A 256 -20.31 -3.32 -5.81
N ASN A 257 -20.21 -3.81 -7.04
CA ASN A 257 -21.02 -3.31 -8.15
C ASN A 257 -22.36 -4.06 -8.34
N GLY A 258 -22.70 -4.95 -7.40
CA GLY A 258 -23.97 -5.68 -7.46
C GLY A 258 -24.12 -6.58 -8.70
N GLY A 259 -23.01 -7.12 -9.19
CA GLY A 259 -23.00 -7.98 -10.36
C GLY A 259 -23.22 -7.22 -11.68
N THR A 260 -22.72 -5.97 -11.79
CA THR A 260 -22.62 -5.37 -13.12
C THR A 260 -21.73 -6.25 -13.98
N THR A 261 -22.19 -6.57 -15.15
CA THR A 261 -21.54 -7.46 -16.13
C THR A 261 -20.04 -7.23 -16.16
N ALA A 262 -19.29 -8.34 -16.09
CA ALA A 262 -17.86 -8.32 -16.29
C ALA A 262 -17.54 -7.41 -17.49
N ASP A 263 -16.52 -6.57 -17.35
CA ASP A 263 -16.03 -5.77 -18.48
C ASP A 263 -15.71 -6.73 -19.62
N SER A 264 -16.43 -6.61 -20.70
CA SER A 264 -16.29 -7.44 -21.90
C SER A 264 -15.83 -6.61 -23.10
N GLU A 265 -15.59 -5.32 -22.89
CA GLU A 265 -15.16 -4.40 -23.94
C GLU A 265 -13.68 -4.07 -23.74
N ALA A 266 -12.88 -4.32 -24.76
CA ALA A 266 -11.46 -4.00 -24.69
C ALA A 266 -11.24 -2.49 -24.92
N PRO A 267 -10.24 -1.88 -24.25
CA PRO A 267 -9.88 -0.49 -24.53
C PRO A 267 -9.62 -0.23 -26.02
N THR A 268 -9.96 0.98 -26.47
CA THR A 268 -9.60 1.41 -27.83
C THR A 268 -8.08 1.35 -28.03
N THR A 269 -7.63 1.05 -29.24
CA THR A 269 -6.20 1.09 -29.57
C THR A 269 -5.64 2.50 -29.36
N PRO A 270 -4.48 2.68 -28.70
CA PRO A 270 -3.82 3.97 -28.63
C PRO A 270 -3.37 4.40 -30.02
N VAL A 271 -3.53 5.68 -30.33
CA VAL A 271 -3.20 6.22 -31.66
C VAL A 271 -2.20 7.37 -31.55
N ASN A 272 -1.66 7.79 -32.72
CA ASN A 272 -0.74 8.93 -32.81
C ASN A 272 0.55 8.76 -31.95
N LEU A 273 1.11 7.55 -31.92
CA LEU A 273 2.40 7.33 -31.26
C LEU A 273 3.48 8.14 -31.98
N LEU A 274 4.16 8.99 -31.23
CA LEU A 274 5.25 9.85 -31.70
C LEU A 274 6.45 9.74 -30.77
N VAL A 275 7.64 9.77 -31.35
CA VAL A 275 8.89 10.03 -30.60
C VAL A 275 8.96 11.53 -30.36
N SER A 276 8.73 11.97 -29.13
CA SER A 276 8.73 13.38 -28.73
C SER A 276 10.11 13.89 -28.31
N GLY A 277 11.07 12.99 -28.04
CA GLY A 277 12.44 13.33 -27.68
C GLY A 277 13.37 12.12 -27.76
N LYS A 278 14.66 12.38 -27.98
CA LYS A 278 15.69 11.35 -28.06
C LYS A 278 17.02 11.87 -27.51
N THR A 279 17.68 11.06 -26.69
CA THR A 279 19.05 11.26 -26.22
C THR A 279 19.90 10.03 -26.59
N SER A 280 21.14 9.97 -26.15
CA SER A 280 22.00 8.78 -26.29
C SER A 280 21.54 7.59 -25.45
N SER A 281 20.70 7.82 -24.41
CA SER A 281 20.29 6.82 -23.41
C SER A 281 18.79 6.76 -23.16
N SER A 282 17.97 7.60 -23.82
CA SER A 282 16.52 7.63 -23.61
C SER A 282 15.76 8.01 -24.88
N ILE A 283 14.53 7.53 -24.98
CA ILE A 283 13.54 7.93 -25.98
C ILE A 283 12.29 8.37 -25.22
N SER A 284 11.77 9.54 -25.54
CA SER A 284 10.50 10.03 -25.04
C SER A 284 9.41 9.77 -26.06
N LEU A 285 8.32 9.18 -25.61
CA LEU A 285 7.16 8.85 -26.45
C LEU A 285 5.95 9.69 -26.01
N SER A 286 5.09 10.00 -26.96
CA SER A 286 3.76 10.56 -26.74
C SER A 286 2.75 9.87 -27.63
N TRP A 287 1.51 9.70 -27.15
CA TRP A 287 0.41 9.10 -27.88
C TRP A 287 -0.93 9.66 -27.43
N THR A 288 -1.98 9.44 -28.22
CA THR A 288 -3.34 9.68 -27.77
C THR A 288 -3.79 8.48 -26.94
N ALA A 289 -4.25 8.75 -25.71
CA ALA A 289 -4.67 7.73 -24.78
C ALA A 289 -5.86 6.92 -25.31
N SER A 290 -5.89 5.65 -24.98
CA SER A 290 -7.05 4.78 -25.17
C SER A 290 -8.23 5.25 -24.32
N THR A 291 -9.43 4.95 -24.74
CA THR A 291 -10.66 5.09 -23.97
C THR A 291 -11.27 3.73 -23.71
N ASP A 292 -11.96 3.59 -22.59
CA ASP A 292 -12.61 2.37 -22.16
C ASP A 292 -13.82 2.70 -21.31
N ASN A 293 -14.82 1.82 -21.29
CA ASN A 293 -16.07 2.00 -20.55
C ASN A 293 -15.90 1.79 -19.03
N VAL A 294 -14.84 1.12 -18.59
CA VAL A 294 -14.49 0.90 -17.18
C VAL A 294 -13.20 1.66 -16.82
N GLY A 295 -12.16 1.56 -17.65
CA GLY A 295 -10.94 2.33 -17.52
C GLY A 295 -9.70 1.62 -18.07
N VAL A 296 -8.72 2.43 -18.51
CA VAL A 296 -7.42 1.94 -19.00
C VAL A 296 -6.44 1.87 -17.82
N SER A 297 -5.96 0.67 -17.49
CA SER A 297 -5.06 0.43 -16.36
C SER A 297 -3.59 0.78 -16.65
N GLY A 298 -3.18 0.79 -17.93
CA GLY A 298 -1.81 1.08 -18.31
C GLY A 298 -1.52 0.81 -19.80
N TYR A 299 -0.24 0.95 -20.16
CA TYR A 299 0.27 0.68 -21.51
C TYR A 299 1.57 -0.10 -21.41
N ASP A 300 1.68 -1.15 -22.20
CA ASP A 300 2.94 -1.85 -22.43
C ASP A 300 3.66 -1.27 -23.63
N ILE A 301 4.94 -1.01 -23.49
CA ILE A 301 5.79 -0.47 -24.56
C ILE A 301 6.78 -1.56 -24.98
N TYR A 302 6.66 -1.98 -26.23
CA TYR A 302 7.58 -2.93 -26.83
C TYR A 302 8.53 -2.21 -27.78
N VAL A 303 9.80 -2.53 -27.69
CA VAL A 303 10.84 -2.05 -28.60
C VAL A 303 11.33 -3.27 -29.37
N ASP A 304 11.32 -3.19 -30.71
CA ASP A 304 11.83 -4.27 -31.56
C ASP A 304 13.30 -4.52 -31.22
N ASP A 305 13.65 -5.76 -30.90
CA ASP A 305 15.03 -6.20 -30.81
C ASP A 305 15.69 -6.13 -32.17
N VAL A 306 16.80 -5.41 -32.29
CA VAL A 306 17.64 -5.31 -33.45
C VAL A 306 18.91 -6.14 -33.25
#